data_4a47c1e890041cdb2b135facadea1a34
#
_entry.id   4a47c1e890041cdb2b135facadea1a34
#
_cell.length_a   1.000
_cell.length_b   1.000
_cell.length_c   1.000
_cell.angle_alpha   90.00
_cell.angle_beta   90.00
_cell.angle_gamma   90.00
#
_symmetry.space_group_name_H-M   'P 1'
#
loop_
_entity.id
_entity.type
_entity.pdbx_description
1 polymer ?
#
loop_
_entity_poly.entity_id
_entity_poly.type
_entity_poly.pdbx_seq_one_letter_code
_entity_poly.pdbx_strand_id
1 'polypeptide(L)'
;ALPNLFLSYAQIGDVIADKRVQGVAVTGSERGGSSVAEAAGKNIKKSTMELGGNDPFIVLADADSTILKNVLSDARTYNCGQVCTSSKRIIVVESRYDEVMNILQHTFASLKPGNPLDKETSLAPMNSQKAADKLAAQIKKGIEHGAEVAYQYPEIESSGAFFRPMILTNIDQNNPLFDEELFGPVAEVFKVKDEEEAIALANNSSFGLGSSVISQNKAHAQEVASEIDTGMTVINGRWITAPELPFGGVKKSGYGRELSELGLMSFLNEHLVIDVSK
;
A
#
# COMPACT_ATOMS: atom_id res chain seq x y z
N ALA A 1 -16.29 15.83 -22.09
CA ALA A 1 -15.67 16.37 -20.87
C ALA A 1 -16.25 15.63 -19.67
N LEU A 2 -15.39 15.20 -18.75
CA LEU A 2 -15.84 14.61 -17.49
C LEU A 2 -16.10 15.75 -16.51
N PRO A 3 -17.31 15.92 -15.97
CA PRO A 3 -17.58 16.93 -14.97
C PRO A 3 -16.88 16.57 -13.66
N ASN A 4 -16.26 17.56 -13.04
CA ASN A 4 -15.74 17.44 -11.69
C ASN A 4 -16.77 18.04 -10.71
N LEU A 5 -17.27 17.24 -9.77
CA LEU A 5 -18.30 17.64 -8.83
C LEU A 5 -17.77 17.59 -7.40
N PHE A 6 -18.04 18.63 -6.63
CA PHE A 6 -17.80 18.66 -5.19
C PHE A 6 -19.09 18.30 -4.46
N LEU A 7 -19.14 17.09 -3.90
CA LEU A 7 -20.34 16.54 -3.32
C LEU A 7 -20.14 16.24 -1.83
N SER A 8 -21.20 16.40 -1.06
CA SER A 8 -21.26 15.85 0.30
C SER A 8 -21.49 14.33 0.26
N TYR A 9 -21.24 13.64 1.36
CA TYR A 9 -21.49 12.20 1.46
C TYR A 9 -22.94 11.80 1.13
N ALA A 10 -23.93 12.61 1.52
CA ALA A 10 -25.32 12.36 1.20
C ALA A 10 -25.59 12.47 -0.32
N GLN A 11 -25.05 13.51 -0.96
CA GLN A 11 -25.20 13.72 -2.39
C GLN A 11 -24.54 12.63 -3.24
N ILE A 12 -23.44 12.00 -2.75
CA ILE A 12 -22.81 10.86 -3.42
C ILE A 12 -23.81 9.69 -3.52
N GLY A 13 -24.55 9.41 -2.46
CA GLY A 13 -25.60 8.38 -2.47
C GLY A 13 -26.67 8.63 -3.53
N ASP A 14 -27.11 9.88 -3.68
CA ASP A 14 -28.10 10.28 -4.70
C ASP A 14 -27.55 10.11 -6.12
N VAL A 15 -26.28 10.48 -6.34
CA VAL A 15 -25.62 10.29 -7.66
C VAL A 15 -25.49 8.80 -7.98
N ILE A 16 -25.10 7.96 -7.01
CA ILE A 16 -25.02 6.51 -7.22
C ILE A 16 -26.41 5.94 -7.54
N ALA A 17 -27.46 6.44 -6.92
CA ALA A 17 -28.84 6.00 -7.18
C ALA A 17 -29.39 6.42 -8.55
N ASP A 18 -28.85 7.48 -9.18
CA ASP A 18 -29.34 7.98 -10.46
C ASP A 18 -29.23 6.90 -11.55
N LYS A 19 -30.34 6.71 -12.32
CA LYS A 19 -30.44 5.69 -13.37
C LYS A 19 -29.42 5.83 -14.51
N ARG A 20 -28.82 7.00 -14.68
CA ARG A 20 -27.79 7.28 -15.69
C ARG A 20 -26.40 6.79 -15.28
N VAL A 21 -26.18 6.62 -13.97
CA VAL A 21 -24.94 6.05 -13.42
C VAL A 21 -25.06 4.53 -13.45
N GLN A 22 -24.19 3.85 -14.18
CA GLN A 22 -24.26 2.39 -14.39
C GLN A 22 -23.24 1.62 -13.55
N GLY A 23 -22.23 2.30 -13.00
CA GLY A 23 -21.21 1.72 -12.13
C GLY A 23 -20.44 2.79 -11.39
N VAL A 24 -19.68 2.38 -10.38
CA VAL A 24 -18.85 3.26 -9.55
C VAL A 24 -17.48 2.66 -9.31
N ALA A 25 -16.47 3.52 -9.31
CA ALA A 25 -15.12 3.18 -8.88
C ALA A 25 -14.72 4.10 -7.73
N VAL A 26 -14.03 3.57 -6.73
CA VAL A 26 -13.56 4.33 -5.58
C VAL A 26 -12.11 4.00 -5.28
N THR A 27 -11.30 5.04 -5.15
CA THR A 27 -10.00 4.98 -4.49
C THR A 27 -10.09 5.73 -3.16
N GLY A 28 -9.83 5.07 -2.04
CA GLY A 28 -9.96 5.71 -0.73
C GLY A 28 -9.79 4.78 0.46
N SER A 29 -10.40 5.15 1.59
CA SER A 29 -10.35 4.35 2.80
C SER A 29 -11.38 3.21 2.78
N GLU A 30 -11.12 2.13 3.56
CA GLU A 30 -12.06 1.01 3.75
C GLU A 30 -13.48 1.50 4.11
N ARG A 31 -13.58 2.46 5.03
CA ARG A 31 -14.87 3.04 5.43
C ARG A 31 -15.59 3.70 4.26
N GLY A 32 -14.87 4.47 3.44
CA GLY A 32 -15.42 5.14 2.26
C GLY A 32 -15.85 4.13 1.21
N GLY A 33 -15.00 3.15 0.92
CA GLY A 33 -15.27 2.08 -0.02
C GLY A 33 -16.47 1.24 0.38
N SER A 34 -16.56 0.81 1.63
CA SER A 34 -17.72 0.04 2.14
C SER A 34 -19.02 0.80 1.98
N SER A 35 -19.03 2.10 2.29
CA SER A 35 -20.23 2.94 2.14
C SER A 35 -20.66 3.09 0.67
N VAL A 36 -19.70 3.25 -0.25
CA VAL A 36 -19.99 3.33 -1.69
C VAL A 36 -20.44 1.97 -2.24
N ALA A 37 -19.78 0.89 -1.83
CA ALA A 37 -20.16 -0.47 -2.21
C ALA A 37 -21.58 -0.82 -1.76
N GLU A 38 -21.96 -0.45 -0.54
CA GLU A 38 -23.32 -0.60 -0.02
C GLU A 38 -24.32 0.16 -0.90
N ALA A 39 -24.05 1.44 -1.22
CA ALA A 39 -24.91 2.25 -2.06
C ALA A 39 -25.02 1.68 -3.48
N ALA A 40 -23.92 1.20 -4.07
CA ALA A 40 -23.90 0.55 -5.38
C ALA A 40 -24.72 -0.75 -5.37
N GLY A 41 -24.49 -1.62 -4.38
CA GLY A 41 -25.21 -2.90 -4.23
C GLY A 41 -26.71 -2.69 -4.02
N LYS A 42 -27.12 -1.71 -3.23
CA LYS A 42 -28.53 -1.34 -3.05
C LYS A 42 -29.22 -0.95 -4.37
N ASN A 43 -28.47 -0.40 -5.32
CA ASN A 43 -28.96 0.01 -6.63
C ASN A 43 -28.61 -1.00 -7.75
N ILE A 44 -28.07 -2.18 -7.42
CA ILE A 44 -27.66 -3.26 -8.33
C ILE A 44 -26.68 -2.76 -9.41
N LYS A 45 -25.70 -1.95 -9.01
CA LYS A 45 -24.68 -1.37 -9.90
C LYS A 45 -23.33 -2.02 -9.69
N LYS A 46 -22.57 -2.20 -10.78
CA LYS A 46 -21.18 -2.66 -10.71
C LYS A 46 -20.35 -1.66 -9.90
N SER A 47 -19.38 -2.18 -9.17
CA SER A 47 -18.42 -1.34 -8.44
C SER A 47 -17.03 -1.96 -8.41
N THR A 48 -15.99 -1.10 -8.40
CA THR A 48 -14.60 -1.46 -8.15
C THR A 48 -14.08 -0.65 -6.98
N MET A 49 -13.28 -1.29 -6.12
CA MET A 49 -12.80 -0.68 -4.89
C MET A 49 -11.29 -0.79 -4.81
N GLU A 50 -10.61 0.35 -4.76
CA GLU A 50 -9.19 0.50 -4.51
C GLU A 50 -9.01 1.18 -3.15
N LEU A 51 -8.64 0.40 -2.14
CA LEU A 51 -8.65 0.85 -0.75
C LEU A 51 -7.25 0.85 -0.15
N GLY A 52 -7.14 0.78 1.16
CA GLY A 52 -5.86 0.74 1.84
C GLY A 52 -5.03 -0.50 1.53
N GLY A 53 -3.76 -0.45 1.86
CA GLY A 53 -2.83 -1.57 1.72
C GLY A 53 -1.83 -1.60 2.86
N ASN A 54 -1.41 -2.79 3.25
CA ASN A 54 -0.32 -3.01 4.20
C ASN A 54 0.73 -3.93 3.57
N ASP A 55 1.25 -3.45 2.44
CA ASP A 55 2.03 -4.24 1.50
C ASP A 55 3.33 -4.78 2.10
N PRO A 56 3.59 -6.10 2.00
CA PRO A 56 4.85 -6.70 2.40
C PRO A 56 5.93 -6.49 1.34
N PHE A 57 7.15 -6.18 1.81
CA PHE A 57 8.38 -6.18 1.06
C PHE A 57 9.26 -7.30 1.61
N ILE A 58 9.34 -8.42 0.90
CA ILE A 58 9.98 -9.65 1.36
C ILE A 58 11.42 -9.67 0.87
N VAL A 59 12.36 -9.77 1.79
CA VAL A 59 13.79 -9.87 1.51
C VAL A 59 14.25 -11.29 1.79
N LEU A 60 14.50 -12.06 0.73
CA LEU A 60 14.99 -13.44 0.83
C LEU A 60 16.50 -13.49 1.11
N ALA A 61 17.00 -14.65 1.49
CA ALA A 61 18.39 -14.85 1.88
C ALA A 61 19.39 -14.50 0.78
N ASP A 62 19.02 -14.72 -0.48
CA ASP A 62 19.83 -14.45 -1.68
C ASP A 62 19.57 -13.06 -2.29
N ALA A 63 18.84 -12.17 -1.63
CA ALA A 63 18.52 -10.85 -2.14
C ALA A 63 19.77 -10.06 -2.56
N ASP A 64 19.70 -9.38 -3.70
CA ASP A 64 20.80 -8.54 -4.20
C ASP A 64 20.88 -7.22 -3.42
N SER A 65 22.05 -6.97 -2.82
CA SER A 65 22.31 -5.76 -2.03
C SER A 65 22.21 -4.47 -2.84
N THR A 66 22.50 -4.51 -4.15
CA THR A 66 22.40 -3.35 -5.02
C THR A 66 20.94 -3.02 -5.29
N ILE A 67 20.11 -4.04 -5.54
CA ILE A 67 18.67 -3.88 -5.70
C ILE A 67 18.06 -3.32 -4.41
N LEU A 68 18.39 -3.90 -3.25
CA LEU A 68 17.90 -3.40 -1.96
C LEU A 68 18.20 -1.92 -1.76
N LYS A 69 19.45 -1.48 -1.99
CA LYS A 69 19.84 -0.06 -1.84
C LYS A 69 19.08 0.88 -2.77
N ASN A 70 18.78 0.43 -3.98
CA ASN A 70 18.13 1.25 -4.99
C ASN A 70 16.60 1.32 -4.82
N VAL A 71 15.99 0.28 -4.26
CA VAL A 71 14.53 0.13 -4.26
C VAL A 71 13.90 0.43 -2.91
N LEU A 72 14.56 0.04 -1.81
CA LEU A 72 13.97 0.04 -0.48
C LEU A 72 13.59 1.45 0.01
N SER A 73 14.40 2.45 -0.35
CA SER A 73 14.11 3.85 -0.05
C SER A 73 12.76 4.26 -0.63
N ASP A 74 12.67 4.22 -1.94
CA ASP A 74 11.46 4.65 -2.67
C ASP A 74 10.25 3.78 -2.32
N ALA A 75 10.45 2.49 -2.07
CA ALA A 75 9.37 1.59 -1.67
C ALA A 75 8.62 2.09 -0.44
N ARG A 76 9.32 2.82 0.45
CA ARG A 76 8.71 3.31 1.70
C ARG A 76 8.52 4.81 1.78
N THR A 77 9.40 5.61 1.16
CA THR A 77 9.38 7.08 1.37
C THR A 77 8.80 7.89 0.21
N TYR A 78 8.55 7.26 -0.94
CA TYR A 78 7.88 7.93 -2.06
C TYR A 78 6.58 8.59 -1.59
N ASN A 79 6.38 9.85 -1.98
CA ASN A 79 5.25 10.70 -1.53
C ASN A 79 5.09 10.74 0.01
N CYS A 80 6.20 10.77 0.75
CA CYS A 80 6.19 10.73 2.22
C CYS A 80 5.49 9.46 2.77
N GLY A 81 5.56 8.33 2.05
CA GLY A 81 4.90 7.08 2.42
C GLY A 81 3.37 7.09 2.30
N GLN A 82 2.79 8.15 1.75
CA GLN A 82 1.34 8.29 1.57
C GLN A 82 0.88 7.69 0.25
N VAL A 83 1.11 6.38 0.10
CA VAL A 83 0.72 5.59 -1.08
C VAL A 83 0.14 4.26 -0.61
N CYS A 84 -0.98 3.85 -1.18
CA CYS A 84 -1.63 2.58 -0.83
C CYS A 84 -0.71 1.37 -1.08
N THR A 85 0.06 1.36 -2.19
CA THR A 85 1.05 0.34 -2.54
C THR A 85 2.46 0.58 -1.95
N SER A 86 2.62 1.53 -1.03
CA SER A 86 3.88 1.69 -0.32
C SER A 86 4.15 0.46 0.57
N SER A 87 5.38 -0.03 0.55
CA SER A 87 5.79 -1.19 1.35
C SER A 87 5.88 -0.82 2.84
N LYS A 88 4.80 -1.05 3.60
CA LYS A 88 4.74 -0.73 5.02
C LYS A 88 5.49 -1.76 5.85
N ARG A 89 5.31 -3.07 5.51
CA ARG A 89 5.91 -4.20 6.23
C ARG A 89 7.14 -4.70 5.49
N ILE A 90 8.31 -4.45 6.04
CA ILE A 90 9.58 -4.95 5.51
C ILE A 90 9.89 -6.28 6.23
N ILE A 91 9.66 -7.40 5.56
CA ILE A 91 9.80 -8.76 6.11
C ILE A 91 11.15 -9.31 5.66
N VAL A 92 12.05 -9.58 6.59
CA VAL A 92 13.45 -9.86 6.30
C VAL A 92 13.88 -11.17 6.92
N VAL A 93 14.40 -12.10 6.11
CA VAL A 93 15.05 -13.31 6.64
C VAL A 93 16.24 -12.92 7.51
N GLU A 94 16.42 -13.61 8.62
CA GLU A 94 17.39 -13.28 9.67
C GLU A 94 18.81 -13.01 9.13
N SER A 95 19.26 -13.79 8.16
CA SER A 95 20.59 -13.63 7.55
C SER A 95 20.84 -12.28 6.85
N ARG A 96 19.76 -11.53 6.54
CA ARG A 96 19.83 -10.24 5.84
C ARG A 96 19.38 -9.06 6.74
N TYR A 97 18.96 -9.35 7.95
CA TYR A 97 18.31 -8.36 8.82
C TYR A 97 19.18 -7.13 9.09
N ASP A 98 20.41 -7.32 9.54
CA ASP A 98 21.31 -6.22 9.89
C ASP A 98 21.65 -5.34 8.68
N GLU A 99 21.81 -5.95 7.51
CA GLU A 99 22.05 -5.20 6.27
C GLU A 99 20.85 -4.35 5.89
N VAL A 100 19.63 -4.89 5.93
CA VAL A 100 18.40 -4.16 5.61
C VAL A 100 18.17 -3.03 6.60
N MET A 101 18.37 -3.25 7.88
CA MET A 101 18.29 -2.21 8.91
C MET A 101 19.28 -1.07 8.65
N ASN A 102 20.53 -1.40 8.30
CA ASN A 102 21.54 -0.41 7.94
C ASN A 102 21.14 0.39 6.70
N ILE A 103 20.62 -0.26 5.65
CA ILE A 103 20.14 0.41 4.43
C ILE A 103 19.00 1.37 4.77
N LEU A 104 18.00 0.92 5.51
CA LEU A 104 16.85 1.75 5.91
C LEU A 104 17.27 2.97 6.74
N GLN A 105 18.13 2.76 7.74
CA GLN A 105 18.61 3.86 8.59
C GLN A 105 19.38 4.91 7.78
N HIS A 106 20.30 4.50 6.90
CA HIS A 106 21.04 5.41 6.02
C HIS A 106 20.10 6.15 5.07
N THR A 107 19.14 5.44 4.49
CA THR A 107 18.15 6.03 3.62
C THR A 107 17.34 7.10 4.33
N PHE A 108 16.79 6.77 5.49
CA PHE A 108 15.96 7.72 6.24
C PHE A 108 16.79 8.91 6.74
N ALA A 109 18.04 8.68 7.17
CA ALA A 109 18.95 9.75 7.58
C ALA A 109 19.34 10.70 6.44
N SER A 110 19.33 10.23 5.19
CA SER A 110 19.67 11.04 4.01
C SER A 110 18.52 11.90 3.48
N LEU A 111 17.29 11.71 3.98
CA LEU A 111 16.14 12.48 3.53
C LEU A 111 16.30 13.96 3.87
N LYS A 112 15.85 14.81 2.95
CA LYS A 112 15.91 16.26 3.07
C LYS A 112 14.49 16.83 3.19
N PRO A 113 14.06 17.23 4.41
CA PRO A 113 12.78 17.90 4.59
C PRO A 113 12.77 19.26 3.86
N GLY A 114 11.64 19.57 3.22
CA GLY A 114 11.55 20.86 2.51
C GLY A 114 10.23 21.07 1.77
N ASN A 115 10.19 22.17 1.03
CA ASN A 115 9.08 22.49 0.16
C ASN A 115 9.01 21.48 -1.00
N PRO A 116 7.86 20.83 -1.27
CA PRO A 116 7.70 19.84 -2.34
C PRO A 116 7.94 20.39 -3.75
N LEU A 117 7.96 21.72 -3.94
CA LEU A 117 8.31 22.36 -5.21
C LEU A 117 9.82 22.52 -5.40
N ASP A 118 10.61 22.30 -4.36
CA ASP A 118 12.07 22.36 -4.45
C ASP A 118 12.64 21.00 -4.87
N LYS A 119 13.48 20.99 -5.89
CA LYS A 119 14.10 19.77 -6.44
C LYS A 119 15.02 19.04 -5.46
N GLU A 120 15.55 19.74 -4.48
CA GLU A 120 16.41 19.15 -3.44
C GLU A 120 15.60 18.46 -2.32
N THR A 121 14.30 18.70 -2.26
CA THR A 121 13.43 18.08 -1.25
C THR A 121 13.19 16.60 -1.57
N SER A 122 13.50 15.74 -0.62
CA SER A 122 13.17 14.32 -0.69
C SER A 122 12.21 13.85 0.41
N LEU A 123 11.88 14.75 1.35
CA LEU A 123 10.85 14.52 2.38
C LEU A 123 9.88 15.71 2.39
N ALA A 124 8.75 15.55 1.76
CA ALA A 124 7.65 16.52 1.79
C ALA A 124 6.84 16.40 3.09
N PRO A 125 6.05 17.40 3.46
CA PRO A 125 5.11 17.26 4.57
C PRO A 125 3.99 16.26 4.23
N MET A 126 3.32 15.76 5.25
CA MET A 126 2.06 15.02 5.10
C MET A 126 0.99 15.91 4.46
N ASN A 127 -0.05 15.29 3.89
CA ASN A 127 -1.12 16.03 3.21
C ASN A 127 -1.88 17.03 4.12
N SER A 128 -1.85 16.80 5.42
CA SER A 128 -2.49 17.66 6.42
C SER A 128 -1.97 17.38 7.83
N GLN A 129 -2.11 18.36 8.73
CA GLN A 129 -1.81 18.17 10.15
C GLN A 129 -2.66 17.03 10.75
N LYS A 130 -3.93 16.94 10.37
CA LYS A 130 -4.82 15.86 10.81
C LYS A 130 -4.29 14.47 10.44
N ALA A 131 -3.67 14.32 9.27
CA ALA A 131 -3.07 13.05 8.85
C ALA A 131 -1.82 12.72 9.68
N ALA A 132 -0.97 13.72 9.92
CA ALA A 132 0.20 13.57 10.78
C ALA A 132 -0.18 13.22 12.23
N ASP A 133 -1.19 13.89 12.78
CA ASP A 133 -1.70 13.62 14.14
C ASP A 133 -2.30 12.21 14.25
N LYS A 134 -3.04 11.76 13.22
CA LYS A 134 -3.57 10.39 13.17
C LYS A 134 -2.45 9.36 13.19
N LEU A 135 -1.44 9.55 12.35
CA LEU A 135 -0.27 8.64 12.28
C LEU A 135 0.48 8.62 13.61
N ALA A 136 0.70 9.79 14.23
CA ALA A 136 1.33 9.88 15.54
C ALA A 136 0.54 9.12 16.63
N ALA A 137 -0.78 9.21 16.60
CA ALA A 137 -1.65 8.48 17.54
C ALA A 137 -1.58 6.95 17.33
N GLN A 138 -1.53 6.48 16.07
CA GLN A 138 -1.35 5.06 15.76
C GLN A 138 -0.02 4.55 16.34
N ILE A 139 1.09 5.25 16.04
CA ILE A 139 2.43 4.86 16.51
C ILE A 139 2.51 4.86 18.04
N LYS A 140 1.97 5.90 18.68
CA LYS A 140 1.93 5.96 20.14
C LYS A 140 1.23 4.73 20.72
N LYS A 141 0.08 4.37 20.18
CA LYS A 141 -0.68 3.17 20.60
C LYS A 141 0.14 1.89 20.37
N GLY A 142 0.85 1.77 19.24
CA GLY A 142 1.71 0.63 18.97
C GLY A 142 2.87 0.51 19.97
N ILE A 143 3.52 1.62 20.31
CA ILE A 143 4.60 1.65 21.32
C ILE A 143 4.07 1.26 22.71
N GLU A 144 2.89 1.74 23.10
CA GLU A 144 2.23 1.34 24.34
C GLU A 144 1.91 -0.17 24.40
N HIS A 145 1.90 -0.85 23.26
CA HIS A 145 1.68 -2.30 23.12
C HIS A 145 2.95 -3.08 22.73
N GLY A 146 4.12 -2.49 22.92
CA GLY A 146 5.38 -3.20 22.80
C GLY A 146 6.19 -2.98 21.51
N ALA A 147 5.69 -2.19 20.56
CA ALA A 147 6.50 -1.80 19.41
C ALA A 147 7.70 -0.94 19.85
N GLU A 148 8.83 -1.15 19.23
CA GLU A 148 10.09 -0.45 19.55
C GLU A 148 10.48 0.49 18.40
N VAL A 149 11.01 1.67 18.76
CA VAL A 149 11.56 2.63 17.79
C VAL A 149 13.03 2.29 17.57
N ALA A 150 13.33 1.57 16.48
CA ALA A 150 14.70 1.23 16.10
C ALA A 150 15.45 2.41 15.46
N TYR A 151 14.73 3.33 14.85
CA TYR A 151 15.27 4.58 14.30
C TYR A 151 14.17 5.65 14.24
N GLN A 152 14.56 6.90 14.51
CA GLN A 152 13.73 8.07 14.28
C GLN A 152 14.59 9.21 13.69
N TYR A 153 14.09 9.82 12.62
CA TYR A 153 14.72 11.00 12.03
C TYR A 153 14.84 12.14 13.06
N PRO A 154 15.90 12.95 13.04
CA PRO A 154 16.04 14.11 13.92
C PRO A 154 14.85 15.07 13.84
N GLU A 155 14.76 16.00 14.78
CA GLU A 155 13.71 17.01 14.78
C GLU A 155 13.74 17.84 13.50
N ILE A 156 12.57 18.10 12.92
CA ILE A 156 12.43 18.88 11.69
C ILE A 156 12.02 20.30 12.09
N GLU A 157 12.95 21.22 12.01
CA GLU A 157 12.71 22.64 12.27
C GLU A 157 11.97 23.29 11.08
N SER A 158 10.69 22.98 10.93
CA SER A 158 9.87 23.52 9.85
C SER A 158 8.42 23.63 10.30
N SER A 159 7.73 24.67 9.82
CA SER A 159 6.29 24.80 9.99
C SER A 159 5.55 23.88 9.01
N GLY A 160 4.46 23.29 9.43
CA GLY A 160 3.61 22.44 8.60
C GLY A 160 3.51 20.99 9.09
N ALA A 161 2.82 20.17 8.32
CA ALA A 161 2.50 18.79 8.68
C ALA A 161 3.69 17.83 8.41
N PHE A 162 4.90 18.20 8.77
CA PHE A 162 6.05 17.30 8.67
C PHE A 162 5.93 16.15 9.66
N PHE A 163 6.26 14.96 9.18
CA PHE A 163 6.35 13.77 10.02
C PHE A 163 7.77 13.20 9.97
N ARG A 164 8.33 12.91 11.13
CA ARG A 164 9.69 12.37 11.26
C ARG A 164 9.72 10.91 10.82
N PRO A 165 10.45 10.54 9.77
CA PRO A 165 10.61 9.15 9.36
C PRO A 165 11.04 8.25 10.50
N MET A 166 10.44 7.06 10.60
CA MET A 166 10.69 6.12 11.69
C MET A 166 10.82 4.69 11.17
N ILE A 167 11.60 3.90 11.90
CA ILE A 167 11.66 2.43 11.75
C ILE A 167 11.16 1.83 13.06
N LEU A 168 10.11 1.03 12.96
CA LEU A 168 9.53 0.30 14.08
C LEU A 168 9.86 -1.18 13.97
N THR A 169 10.07 -1.80 15.12
CA THR A 169 10.34 -3.23 15.28
C THR A 169 9.53 -3.80 16.44
N ASN A 170 9.66 -5.10 16.70
CA ASN A 170 8.98 -5.78 17.80
C ASN A 170 7.44 -5.63 17.77
N ILE A 171 6.87 -5.73 16.55
CA ILE A 171 5.43 -5.69 16.32
C ILE A 171 4.95 -7.13 16.17
N ASP A 172 4.24 -7.65 17.16
CA ASP A 172 3.61 -8.96 17.09
C ASP A 172 2.12 -8.85 16.71
N GLN A 173 1.47 -9.98 16.50
CA GLN A 173 0.06 -10.03 16.09
C GLN A 173 -0.94 -9.46 17.11
N ASN A 174 -0.52 -9.20 18.35
CA ASN A 174 -1.36 -8.57 19.37
C ASN A 174 -1.17 -7.04 19.38
N ASN A 175 -0.14 -6.54 18.71
CA ASN A 175 0.08 -5.11 18.58
C ASN A 175 -0.93 -4.52 17.59
N PRO A 176 -1.61 -3.42 17.92
CA PRO A 176 -2.60 -2.82 17.01
C PRO A 176 -2.03 -2.37 15.67
N LEU A 177 -0.72 -2.11 15.56
CA LEU A 177 -0.07 -1.76 14.28
C LEU A 177 0.00 -2.94 13.32
N PHE A 178 0.00 -4.17 13.81
CA PHE A 178 0.23 -5.37 12.99
C PHE A 178 -0.68 -5.44 11.74
N ASP A 179 -1.92 -5.00 11.86
CA ASP A 179 -2.91 -5.01 10.78
C ASP A 179 -3.54 -3.61 10.55
N GLU A 180 -2.82 -2.53 10.90
CA GLU A 180 -3.18 -1.16 10.58
C GLU A 180 -2.30 -0.59 9.46
N GLU A 181 -2.89 0.17 8.55
CA GLU A 181 -2.13 0.89 7.52
C GLU A 181 -1.48 2.14 8.10
N LEU A 182 -0.15 2.20 8.13
CA LEU A 182 0.62 3.39 8.47
C LEU A 182 0.85 4.27 7.23
N PHE A 183 -0.05 5.22 7.00
CA PHE A 183 -0.06 6.06 5.80
C PHE A 183 0.85 7.29 5.95
N GLY A 184 2.16 7.04 6.04
CA GLY A 184 3.22 8.05 6.22
C GLY A 184 4.61 7.40 6.26
N PRO A 185 5.70 8.13 6.51
CA PRO A 185 7.07 7.66 6.33
C PRO A 185 7.57 6.77 7.49
N VAL A 186 6.86 5.68 7.76
CA VAL A 186 7.15 4.75 8.85
C VAL A 186 7.29 3.34 8.31
N ALA A 187 8.44 2.72 8.47
CA ALA A 187 8.71 1.33 8.11
C ALA A 187 8.53 0.41 9.31
N GLU A 188 7.76 -0.65 9.15
CA GLU A 188 7.63 -1.75 10.11
C GLU A 188 8.56 -2.87 9.67
N VAL A 189 9.55 -3.24 10.46
CA VAL A 189 10.54 -4.25 10.10
C VAL A 189 10.34 -5.50 10.93
N PHE A 190 10.12 -6.60 10.24
CA PHE A 190 9.89 -7.92 10.80
C PHE A 190 11.08 -8.82 10.47
N LYS A 191 11.70 -9.39 11.50
CA LYS A 191 12.73 -10.39 11.35
C LYS A 191 12.08 -11.77 11.38
N VAL A 192 12.33 -12.56 10.35
CA VAL A 192 11.82 -13.92 10.23
C VAL A 192 12.96 -14.92 10.09
N LYS A 193 12.72 -16.13 10.53
CA LYS A 193 13.72 -17.20 10.53
C LYS A 193 14.10 -17.64 9.11
N ASP A 194 13.08 -17.81 8.25
CA ASP A 194 13.22 -18.38 6.93
C ASP A 194 12.11 -17.85 5.99
N GLU A 195 12.11 -18.33 4.76
CA GLU A 195 11.17 -17.96 3.72
C GLU A 195 9.72 -18.39 4.02
N GLU A 196 9.55 -19.58 4.61
CA GLU A 196 8.23 -20.11 4.97
C GLU A 196 7.55 -19.17 5.97
N GLU A 197 8.29 -18.72 6.98
CA GLU A 197 7.79 -17.74 7.94
C GLU A 197 7.55 -16.38 7.28
N ALA A 198 8.37 -15.96 6.30
CA ALA A 198 8.16 -14.73 5.55
C ALA A 198 6.85 -14.75 4.76
N ILE A 199 6.56 -15.85 4.06
CA ILE A 199 5.30 -16.03 3.32
C ILE A 199 4.11 -16.05 4.27
N ALA A 200 4.19 -16.82 5.34
CA ALA A 200 3.13 -16.89 6.34
C ALA A 200 2.83 -15.52 6.95
N LEU A 201 3.86 -14.76 7.31
CA LEU A 201 3.70 -13.40 7.85
C LEU A 201 3.15 -12.43 6.80
N ALA A 202 3.60 -12.51 5.55
CA ALA A 202 3.09 -11.67 4.47
C ALA A 202 1.58 -11.85 4.29
N ASN A 203 1.11 -13.09 4.32
CA ASN A 203 -0.30 -13.44 4.15
C ASN A 203 -1.17 -13.18 5.40
N ASN A 204 -0.55 -13.06 6.57
CA ASN A 204 -1.24 -12.74 7.82
C ASN A 204 -1.54 -11.24 7.90
N SER A 205 -2.42 -10.78 7.05
CA SER A 205 -2.96 -9.42 7.02
C SER A 205 -4.37 -9.41 6.47
N SER A 206 -5.19 -8.50 6.95
CA SER A 206 -6.51 -8.25 6.38
C SER A 206 -6.46 -7.50 5.04
N PHE A 207 -5.30 -6.96 4.68
CA PHE A 207 -5.03 -6.31 3.41
C PHE A 207 -4.40 -7.27 2.38
N GLY A 208 -4.48 -6.89 1.11
CA GLY A 208 -3.89 -7.66 0.01
C GLY A 208 -3.82 -6.84 -1.27
N LEU A 209 -3.24 -5.62 -1.23
CA LEU A 209 -3.12 -4.78 -2.42
C LEU A 209 -1.93 -5.20 -3.26
N GLY A 210 -0.74 -4.95 -2.79
CA GLY A 210 0.49 -5.27 -3.48
C GLY A 210 1.51 -5.96 -2.57
N SER A 211 2.60 -6.42 -3.19
CA SER A 211 3.76 -6.99 -2.51
C SER A 211 5.03 -6.82 -3.33
N SER A 212 6.18 -6.98 -2.70
CA SER A 212 7.48 -7.07 -3.37
C SER A 212 8.25 -8.28 -2.86
N VAL A 213 8.95 -8.98 -3.77
CA VAL A 213 9.84 -10.11 -3.43
C VAL A 213 11.22 -9.84 -4.01
N ILE A 214 12.24 -9.81 -3.17
CA ILE A 214 13.63 -9.54 -3.56
C ILE A 214 14.47 -10.81 -3.45
N SER A 215 14.97 -11.29 -4.60
CA SER A 215 15.81 -12.49 -4.74
C SER A 215 16.65 -12.39 -6.01
N GLN A 216 17.86 -12.92 -6.01
CA GLN A 216 18.69 -13.05 -7.23
C GLN A 216 18.14 -14.15 -8.14
N ASN A 217 17.53 -15.18 -7.59
CA ASN A 217 16.91 -16.25 -8.36
C ASN A 217 15.48 -15.86 -8.77
N LYS A 218 15.34 -15.37 -10.01
CA LYS A 218 14.04 -14.91 -10.53
C LYS A 218 12.97 -16.01 -10.58
N ALA A 219 13.35 -17.25 -10.88
CA ALA A 219 12.38 -18.35 -10.93
C ALA A 219 11.85 -18.65 -9.53
N HIS A 220 12.73 -18.71 -8.54
CA HIS A 220 12.36 -18.87 -7.14
C HIS A 220 11.52 -17.69 -6.62
N ALA A 221 11.88 -16.45 -6.98
CA ALA A 221 11.07 -15.28 -6.65
C ALA A 221 9.65 -15.35 -7.22
N GLN A 222 9.46 -15.97 -8.41
CA GLN A 222 8.14 -16.21 -9.00
C GLN A 222 7.34 -17.26 -8.21
N GLU A 223 8.01 -18.31 -7.73
CA GLU A 223 7.39 -19.33 -6.86
C GLU A 223 6.89 -18.67 -5.58
N VAL A 224 7.74 -17.93 -4.87
CA VAL A 224 7.35 -17.19 -3.66
C VAL A 224 6.22 -16.19 -3.96
N ALA A 225 6.33 -15.42 -5.05
CA ALA A 225 5.29 -14.46 -5.44
C ALA A 225 3.92 -15.12 -5.67
N SER A 226 3.89 -16.37 -6.16
CA SER A 226 2.64 -17.11 -6.38
C SER A 226 1.95 -17.56 -5.09
N GLU A 227 2.69 -17.58 -3.97
CA GLU A 227 2.17 -17.93 -2.65
C GLU A 227 1.69 -16.72 -1.83
N ILE A 228 1.95 -15.48 -2.32
CA ILE A 228 1.53 -14.26 -1.62
C ILE A 228 0.10 -13.89 -2.02
N ASP A 229 -0.75 -13.76 -1.01
CA ASP A 229 -2.19 -13.45 -1.17
C ASP A 229 -2.42 -11.93 -1.31
N THR A 230 -1.92 -11.39 -2.42
CA THR A 230 -2.11 -9.98 -2.83
C THR A 230 -2.57 -9.90 -4.28
N GLY A 231 -3.19 -8.78 -4.66
CA GLY A 231 -3.63 -8.59 -6.04
C GLY A 231 -2.49 -8.39 -7.03
N MET A 232 -1.31 -7.98 -6.53
CA MET A 232 -0.16 -7.60 -7.35
C MET A 232 1.14 -7.94 -6.63
N THR A 233 2.15 -8.45 -7.36
CA THR A 233 3.50 -8.68 -6.82
C THR A 233 4.55 -8.17 -7.78
N VAL A 234 5.55 -7.46 -7.28
CA VAL A 234 6.71 -7.00 -8.05
C VAL A 234 7.96 -7.76 -7.59
N ILE A 235 8.69 -8.35 -8.53
CA ILE A 235 9.95 -9.01 -8.24
C ILE A 235 11.10 -8.03 -8.48
N ASN A 236 12.00 -7.92 -7.49
CA ASN A 236 13.20 -7.07 -7.54
C ASN A 236 12.91 -5.59 -7.81
N GLY A 237 11.79 -5.10 -7.30
CA GLY A 237 11.37 -3.72 -7.48
C GLY A 237 10.37 -3.27 -6.43
N ARG A 238 9.96 -2.01 -6.54
CA ARG A 238 8.77 -1.47 -5.89
C ARG A 238 7.62 -1.39 -6.88
N TRP A 239 6.39 -1.23 -6.39
CA TRP A 239 5.25 -1.09 -7.28
C TRP A 239 5.39 0.12 -8.21
N ILE A 240 5.01 -0.10 -9.47
CA ILE A 240 4.88 0.91 -10.51
C ILE A 240 3.50 0.78 -11.17
N THR A 241 2.93 1.91 -11.57
CA THR A 241 1.66 1.94 -12.28
C THR A 241 1.90 2.17 -13.76
N ALA A 242 1.30 1.35 -14.62
CA ALA A 242 1.33 1.52 -16.07
C ALA A 242 -0.04 1.17 -16.66
N PRO A 243 -0.48 1.83 -17.75
CA PRO A 243 -1.80 1.60 -18.32
C PRO A 243 -2.07 0.15 -18.75
N GLU A 244 -1.02 -0.59 -19.07
CA GLU A 244 -1.07 -1.98 -19.54
C GLU A 244 -1.15 -3.01 -18.41
N LEU A 245 -0.82 -2.59 -17.18
CA LEU A 245 -0.77 -3.47 -16.02
C LEU A 245 -2.09 -3.38 -15.23
N PRO A 246 -2.75 -4.53 -14.96
CA PRO A 246 -3.94 -4.52 -14.13
C PRO A 246 -3.57 -4.11 -12.71
N PHE A 247 -4.35 -3.20 -12.14
CA PHE A 247 -4.16 -2.69 -10.80
C PHE A 247 -5.34 -3.06 -9.92
N GLY A 248 -5.08 -3.59 -8.73
CA GLY A 248 -6.13 -3.87 -7.74
C GLY A 248 -5.75 -4.93 -6.73
N GLY A 249 -6.43 -4.90 -5.60
CA GLY A 249 -6.21 -5.75 -4.46
C GLY A 249 -7.21 -6.88 -4.28
N VAL A 250 -7.01 -7.59 -3.18
CA VAL A 250 -7.91 -8.59 -2.61
C VAL A 250 -8.14 -8.26 -1.12
N LYS A 251 -8.95 -9.05 -0.43
CA LYS A 251 -9.27 -8.84 0.99
C LYS A 251 -9.84 -7.43 1.22
N LYS A 252 -9.45 -6.75 2.31
CA LYS A 252 -9.90 -5.38 2.60
C LYS A 252 -9.28 -4.30 1.72
N SER A 253 -8.28 -4.63 0.90
CA SER A 253 -7.74 -3.70 -0.09
C SER A 253 -8.69 -3.46 -1.26
N GLY A 254 -9.77 -4.22 -1.35
CA GLY A 254 -10.83 -4.00 -2.30
C GLY A 254 -11.06 -5.15 -3.28
N TYR A 255 -11.76 -4.86 -4.35
CA TYR A 255 -12.12 -5.83 -5.39
C TYR A 255 -12.30 -5.14 -6.74
N GLY A 256 -12.29 -5.95 -7.81
CA GLY A 256 -12.23 -5.48 -9.19
C GLY A 256 -10.79 -5.20 -9.62
N ARG A 257 -10.63 -4.64 -10.79
CA ARG A 257 -9.34 -4.18 -11.31
C ARG A 257 -9.52 -2.84 -11.99
N GLU A 258 -8.49 -2.01 -11.88
CA GLU A 258 -8.32 -0.79 -12.66
C GLU A 258 -7.23 -1.02 -13.69
N LEU A 259 -7.14 -0.12 -14.67
CA LEU A 259 -6.17 -0.19 -15.76
C LEU A 259 -6.26 -1.47 -16.60
N SER A 260 -5.44 -1.59 -17.64
CA SER A 260 -5.44 -2.69 -18.59
C SER A 260 -6.82 -3.00 -19.21
N GLU A 261 -6.89 -4.08 -19.95
CA GLU A 261 -8.16 -4.61 -20.48
C GLU A 261 -9.12 -5.03 -19.35
N LEU A 262 -8.59 -5.54 -18.24
CA LEU A 262 -9.42 -5.99 -17.11
C LEU A 262 -10.19 -4.84 -16.47
N GLY A 263 -9.56 -3.66 -16.34
CA GLY A 263 -10.24 -2.46 -15.83
C GLY A 263 -11.33 -1.98 -16.78
N LEU A 264 -11.08 -2.01 -18.08
CA LEU A 264 -12.07 -1.67 -19.09
C LEU A 264 -13.28 -2.63 -19.05
N MET A 265 -13.04 -3.94 -19.02
CA MET A 265 -14.07 -4.96 -18.99
C MET A 265 -14.94 -4.90 -17.73
N SER A 266 -14.43 -4.39 -16.61
CA SER A 266 -15.19 -4.21 -15.37
C SER A 266 -16.45 -3.34 -15.55
N PHE A 267 -16.47 -2.43 -16.54
CA PHE A 267 -17.58 -1.52 -16.80
C PHE A 267 -18.28 -1.74 -18.14
N LEU A 268 -17.93 -2.80 -18.86
CA LEU A 268 -18.62 -3.19 -20.08
C LEU A 268 -19.72 -4.21 -19.80
N ASN A 269 -20.69 -4.28 -20.71
CA ASN A 269 -21.72 -5.32 -20.71
C ASN A 269 -21.26 -6.50 -21.56
N GLU A 270 -21.10 -7.65 -20.95
CA GLU A 270 -20.85 -8.91 -21.63
C GLU A 270 -22.19 -9.44 -22.17
N HIS A 271 -22.38 -9.36 -23.50
CA HIS A 271 -23.65 -9.73 -24.14
C HIS A 271 -23.49 -10.99 -24.97
N LEU A 272 -24.15 -12.05 -24.53
CA LEU A 272 -24.23 -13.30 -25.29
C LEU A 272 -25.35 -13.20 -26.34
N VAL A 273 -25.01 -13.47 -27.62
CA VAL A 273 -25.95 -13.62 -28.72
C VAL A 273 -25.83 -15.05 -29.25
N ILE A 274 -26.95 -15.74 -29.33
CA ILE A 274 -27.00 -17.12 -29.86
C ILE A 274 -27.97 -17.10 -31.04
N ASP A 275 -27.51 -17.50 -32.24
CA ASP A 275 -28.34 -17.78 -33.37
C ASP A 275 -28.60 -19.30 -33.43
N VAL A 276 -29.89 -19.67 -33.36
CA VAL A 276 -30.33 -21.07 -33.43
C VAL A 276 -31.07 -21.38 -34.76
N SER A 277 -30.96 -20.49 -35.74
CA SER A 277 -31.55 -20.74 -37.08
C SER A 277 -30.85 -21.94 -37.75
N LYS A 278 -31.64 -22.82 -38.35
CA LYS A 278 -31.18 -24.01 -39.11
C LYS A 278 -30.97 -23.65 -40.55
#